data_b6143f164c3f04f1e57572272ce4a098
#
_entry.id   b6143f164c3f04f1e57572272ce4a098
#
_cell.length_a   1.000
_cell.length_b   1.000
_cell.length_c   1.000
_cell.angle_alpha   90.00
_cell.angle_beta   90.00
_cell.angle_gamma   90.00
#
_symmetry.space_group_name_H-M   'P 1'
#
loop_
_entity.id
_entity.type
_entity.pdbx_description
1 polymer ?
#
loop_
_entity_poly.entity_id
_entity_poly.type
_entity_poly.pdbx_seq_one_letter_code
_entity_poly.pdbx_strand_id
1 'polypeptide(L)'
;TYLLQDENGQIIETLSISAGLDYPGVGPEHAWLKDIGRAEYVPIDDQEALAAFHALCRLEGIIPALESSHALAYAAKLAPTLPADAILLVNLSGRGDKDMHTVAEHSGIRF
;
A
#
# COMPACT_ATOMS: atom_id res chain seq x y z
N THR A 1 -0.64 -4.35 20.04
CA THR A 1 -0.38 -3.24 19.13
C THR A 1 1.12 -3.07 18.90
N TYR A 2 1.52 -2.92 17.65
CA TYR A 2 2.89 -2.58 17.29
C TYR A 2 3.03 -1.09 17.10
N LEU A 3 4.09 -0.52 17.62
CA LEU A 3 4.40 0.91 17.51
C LEU A 3 5.85 1.07 17.07
N LEU A 4 6.06 1.90 16.04
CA LEU A 4 7.40 2.24 15.57
C LEU A 4 8.05 3.20 16.57
N GLN A 5 9.10 2.74 17.26
CA GLN A 5 9.78 3.55 18.27
C GLN A 5 11.29 3.25 18.29
N ASP A 6 12.05 4.22 18.78
CA ASP A 6 13.48 4.07 18.96
C ASP A 6 13.83 3.31 20.27
N GLU A 7 15.11 3.14 20.53
CA GLU A 7 15.62 2.45 21.71
C GLU A 7 15.27 3.15 23.04
N ASN A 8 14.91 4.44 22.99
CA ASN A 8 14.50 5.22 24.15
C ASN A 8 12.97 5.27 24.32
N GLY A 9 12.23 4.55 23.49
CA GLY A 9 10.77 4.52 23.53
C GLY A 9 10.11 5.74 22.89
N GLN A 10 10.86 6.55 22.14
CA GLN A 10 10.32 7.70 21.41
C GLN A 10 9.73 7.23 20.07
N ILE A 11 8.59 7.79 19.70
CA ILE A 11 7.93 7.48 18.42
C ILE A 11 8.80 7.97 17.26
N ILE A 12 9.10 7.06 16.33
CA ILE A 12 9.78 7.40 15.08
C ILE A 12 8.74 7.90 14.09
N GLU A 13 9.00 9.06 13.47
CA GLU A 13 8.15 9.58 12.42
C GLU A 13 8.18 8.65 11.20
N THR A 14 7.00 8.43 10.64
CA THR A 14 6.85 7.62 9.44
C THR A 14 6.82 8.51 8.20
N LEU A 15 7.09 7.93 7.05
CA LEU A 15 7.03 8.62 5.77
C LEU A 15 6.44 7.70 4.72
N SER A 16 5.32 8.11 4.14
CA SER A 16 4.68 7.44 3.02
C SER A 16 4.00 8.46 2.12
N ILE A 17 3.97 8.20 0.81
CA ILE A 17 3.16 8.98 -0.13
C ILE A 17 1.65 8.79 0.13
N SER A 18 1.29 7.71 0.78
CA SER A 18 -0.09 7.39 1.15
C SER A 18 -0.39 7.89 2.56
N ALA A 19 -1.27 8.88 2.67
CA ALA A 19 -1.64 9.44 3.97
C ALA A 19 -2.20 8.39 4.94
N GLY A 20 -2.95 7.42 4.43
CA GLY A 20 -3.53 6.35 5.24
C GLY A 20 -2.51 5.34 5.77
N LEU A 21 -1.29 5.32 5.24
CA LEU A 21 -0.21 4.43 5.66
C LEU A 21 0.93 5.15 6.38
N ASP A 22 0.76 6.45 6.63
CA ASP A 22 1.77 7.29 7.26
C ASP A 22 1.52 7.44 8.77
N TYR A 23 1.43 6.30 9.45
CA TYR A 23 1.19 6.23 10.90
C TYR A 23 2.19 5.30 11.58
N PRO A 24 2.71 5.67 12.77
CA PRO A 24 3.73 4.87 13.46
C PRO A 24 3.17 3.65 14.18
N GLY A 25 1.86 3.51 14.28
CA GLY A 25 1.23 2.41 15.00
C GLY A 25 0.19 1.68 14.16
N VAL A 26 -0.01 0.41 14.47
CA VAL A 26 -1.07 -0.41 13.85
C VAL A 26 -2.15 -0.71 14.88
N GLY A 27 -3.37 -0.93 14.41
CA GLY A 27 -4.48 -1.30 15.29
C GLY A 27 -4.25 -2.65 15.98
N PRO A 28 -4.85 -2.86 17.15
CA PRO A 28 -4.65 -4.09 17.93
C PRO A 28 -5.14 -5.34 17.20
N GLU A 29 -6.15 -5.23 16.37
CA GLU A 29 -6.66 -6.35 15.59
C GLU A 29 -5.64 -6.84 14.55
N HIS A 30 -5.00 -5.93 13.82
CA HIS A 30 -3.93 -6.30 12.88
C HIS A 30 -2.72 -6.88 13.59
N ALA A 31 -2.32 -6.32 14.71
CA ALA A 31 -1.23 -6.86 15.52
C ALA A 31 -1.53 -8.30 15.98
N TRP A 32 -2.76 -8.54 16.41
CA TRP A 32 -3.21 -9.86 16.82
C TRP A 32 -3.24 -10.87 15.67
N LEU A 33 -3.80 -10.50 14.52
CA LEU A 33 -3.84 -11.35 13.33
C LEU A 33 -2.44 -11.76 12.86
N LYS A 34 -1.48 -10.83 12.97
CA LYS A 34 -0.07 -11.11 12.68
C LYS A 34 0.50 -12.11 13.68
N ASP A 35 0.29 -11.89 14.97
CA ASP A 35 0.86 -12.71 16.03
C ASP A 35 0.36 -14.16 15.99
N ILE A 36 -0.90 -14.37 15.67
CA ILE A 36 -1.46 -15.73 15.53
C ILE A 36 -1.20 -16.37 14.17
N GLY A 37 -0.53 -15.67 13.25
CA GLY A 37 -0.22 -16.19 11.92
C GLY A 37 -1.42 -16.30 10.98
N ARG A 38 -2.53 -15.62 11.28
CA ARG A 38 -3.73 -15.65 10.44
C ARG A 38 -3.59 -14.80 9.18
N ALA A 39 -2.78 -13.73 9.25
CA ALA A 39 -2.51 -12.83 8.16
C ALA A 39 -1.01 -12.58 8.02
N GLU A 40 -0.53 -12.48 6.78
CA GLU A 40 0.82 -12.09 6.44
C GLU A 40 0.84 -10.62 6.06
N TYR A 41 1.83 -9.86 6.54
CA TYR A 41 1.97 -8.44 6.29
C TYR A 41 3.26 -8.18 5.52
N VAL A 42 3.14 -7.55 4.36
CA VAL A 42 4.24 -7.35 3.42
C VAL A 42 4.42 -5.86 3.14
N PRO A 43 5.64 -5.33 3.20
CA PRO A 43 5.90 -3.93 2.86
C PRO A 43 5.95 -3.73 1.35
N ILE A 44 5.47 -2.57 0.93
CA ILE A 44 5.59 -2.05 -0.45
C ILE A 44 6.10 -0.62 -0.34
N ASP A 45 7.11 -0.27 -1.13
CA ASP A 45 7.65 1.08 -1.13
C ASP A 45 6.85 2.05 -2.03
N ASP A 46 7.14 3.34 -1.90
CA ASP A 46 6.44 4.39 -2.62
C ASP A 46 6.54 4.24 -4.15
N GLN A 47 7.68 3.86 -4.66
CA GLN A 47 7.91 3.72 -6.11
C GLN A 47 7.10 2.55 -6.68
N GLU A 48 7.05 1.44 -5.97
CA GLU A 48 6.25 0.27 -6.34
C GLU A 48 4.76 0.62 -6.33
N ALA A 49 4.30 1.35 -5.33
CA ALA A 49 2.90 1.78 -5.23
C ALA A 49 2.52 2.74 -6.37
N LEU A 50 3.39 3.70 -6.70
CA LEU A 50 3.18 4.62 -7.82
C LEU A 50 3.13 3.89 -9.16
N ALA A 51 4.03 2.94 -9.39
CA ALA A 51 4.04 2.13 -10.61
C ALA A 51 2.72 1.36 -10.76
N ALA A 52 2.23 0.76 -9.69
CA ALA A 52 0.95 0.06 -9.68
C ALA A 52 -0.25 1.00 -9.90
N PHE A 53 -0.21 2.19 -9.32
CA PHE A 53 -1.21 3.24 -9.55
C PHE A 53 -1.32 3.56 -11.05
N HIS A 54 -0.21 3.88 -11.70
CA HIS A 54 -0.19 4.20 -13.13
C HIS A 54 -0.59 3.00 -14.01
N ALA A 55 -0.17 1.80 -13.65
CA ALA A 55 -0.53 0.59 -14.39
C ALA A 55 -2.05 0.37 -14.39
N LEU A 56 -2.71 0.51 -13.25
CA LEU A 56 -4.16 0.35 -13.18
C LEU A 56 -4.89 1.42 -13.99
N CYS A 57 -4.42 2.67 -13.92
CA CYS A 57 -4.98 3.75 -14.74
C CYS A 57 -4.91 3.43 -16.24
N ARG A 58 -3.76 2.95 -16.70
CA ARG A 58 -3.56 2.65 -18.12
C ARG A 58 -4.33 1.42 -18.61
N LEU A 59 -4.35 0.37 -17.79
CA LEU A 59 -4.88 -0.93 -18.20
C LEU A 59 -6.39 -1.03 -18.00
N GLU A 60 -6.92 -0.40 -16.95
CA GLU A 60 -8.33 -0.56 -16.56
C GLU A 60 -9.11 0.75 -16.56
N GLY A 61 -8.46 1.90 -16.74
CA GLY A 61 -9.12 3.19 -16.65
C GLY A 61 -9.63 3.55 -15.26
N ILE A 62 -9.05 2.95 -14.22
CA ILE A 62 -9.42 3.17 -12.82
C ILE A 62 -8.30 3.94 -12.13
N ILE A 63 -8.66 4.98 -11.38
CA ILE A 63 -7.73 5.73 -10.53
C ILE A 63 -7.83 5.16 -9.12
N PRO A 64 -6.89 4.32 -8.67
CA PRO A 64 -6.94 3.73 -7.33
C PRO A 64 -6.50 4.73 -6.26
N ALA A 65 -6.94 4.51 -5.03
CA ALA A 65 -6.31 5.16 -3.89
C ALA A 65 -4.85 4.67 -3.75
N LEU A 66 -3.96 5.51 -3.25
CA LEU A 66 -2.55 5.11 -3.04
C LEU A 66 -2.42 3.97 -2.03
N GLU A 67 -3.29 3.92 -1.03
CA GLU A 67 -3.37 2.79 -0.10
C GLU A 67 -3.59 1.47 -0.84
N SER A 68 -4.60 1.42 -1.70
CA SER A 68 -4.92 0.22 -2.48
C SER A 68 -3.87 -0.09 -3.55
N SER A 69 -3.12 0.90 -4.01
CA SER A 69 -2.01 0.71 -4.94
C SER A 69 -0.90 -0.16 -4.36
N HIS A 70 -0.72 -0.14 -3.04
CA HIS A 70 0.20 -1.06 -2.35
C HIS A 70 -0.23 -2.51 -2.52
N ALA A 71 -1.53 -2.79 -2.38
CA ALA A 71 -2.06 -4.14 -2.60
C ALA A 71 -1.89 -4.59 -4.07
N LEU A 72 -2.13 -3.68 -5.01
CA LEU A 72 -1.93 -3.97 -6.44
C LEU A 72 -0.46 -4.24 -6.77
N ALA A 73 0.46 -3.49 -6.18
CA ALA A 73 1.89 -3.70 -6.37
C ALA A 73 2.32 -5.08 -5.87
N TYR A 74 1.83 -5.49 -4.71
CA TYR A 74 2.12 -6.83 -4.19
C TYR A 74 1.46 -7.92 -5.02
N ALA A 75 0.23 -7.72 -5.49
CA ALA A 75 -0.43 -8.67 -6.38
C ALA A 75 0.39 -8.93 -7.65
N ALA A 76 0.97 -7.87 -8.24
CA ALA A 76 1.84 -8.01 -9.41
C ALA A 76 3.12 -8.79 -9.11
N LYS A 77 3.68 -8.69 -7.91
CA LYS A 77 4.84 -9.48 -7.47
C LYS A 77 4.47 -10.94 -7.19
N LEU A 78 3.32 -11.16 -6.59
CA LEU A 78 2.88 -12.48 -6.14
C LEU A 78 2.35 -13.34 -7.29
N ALA A 79 1.61 -12.75 -8.22
CA ALA A 79 0.94 -13.48 -9.30
C ALA A 79 1.86 -14.42 -10.09
N PRO A 80 3.10 -14.03 -10.49
CA PRO A 80 3.99 -14.92 -11.22
C PRO A 80 4.44 -16.17 -10.44
N THR A 81 4.32 -16.13 -9.11
CA THR A 81 4.70 -17.25 -8.23
C THR A 81 3.58 -18.25 -8.01
N LEU A 82 2.38 -17.94 -8.46
CA LEU A 82 1.19 -18.76 -8.25
C LEU A 82 0.90 -19.63 -9.47
N PRO A 83 0.20 -20.76 -9.29
CA PRO A 83 -0.29 -21.57 -10.40
C PRO A 83 -1.21 -20.76 -11.32
N ALA A 84 -1.26 -21.12 -12.62
CA ALA A 84 -2.06 -20.40 -13.62
C ALA A 84 -3.57 -20.38 -13.32
N ASP A 85 -4.06 -21.35 -12.58
CA ASP A 85 -5.46 -21.47 -12.17
C ASP A 85 -5.76 -20.87 -10.80
N ALA A 86 -4.76 -20.26 -10.15
CA ALA A 86 -4.95 -19.59 -8.86
C ALA A 86 -5.84 -18.35 -9.01
N ILE A 87 -6.64 -18.09 -7.97
CA ILE A 87 -7.45 -16.89 -7.88
C ILE A 87 -6.78 -15.93 -6.87
N LEU A 88 -6.42 -14.73 -7.33
CA LEU A 88 -5.87 -13.68 -6.48
C LEU A 88 -6.91 -12.57 -6.37
N LEU A 89 -7.54 -12.49 -5.20
CA LEU A 89 -8.55 -11.48 -4.92
C LEU A 89 -7.91 -10.26 -4.24
N VAL A 90 -8.04 -9.10 -4.86
CA VAL A 90 -7.54 -7.83 -4.32
C VAL A 90 -8.71 -6.93 -3.94
N ASN A 91 -8.71 -6.44 -2.69
CA ASN A 91 -9.69 -5.45 -2.26
C ASN A 91 -9.22 -4.06 -2.71
N LEU A 92 -9.91 -3.49 -3.68
CA LEU A 92 -9.64 -2.14 -4.20
C LEU A 92 -10.53 -1.13 -3.47
N SER A 93 -10.12 -0.75 -2.28
CA SER A 93 -10.85 0.19 -1.42
C SER A 93 -10.54 1.65 -1.79
N GLY A 94 -11.46 2.54 -1.46
CA GLY A 94 -11.29 3.97 -1.67
C GLY A 94 -11.30 4.38 -3.15
N ARG A 95 -10.77 5.58 -3.39
CA ARG A 95 -10.61 6.14 -4.74
C ARG A 95 -9.43 7.10 -4.78
N GLY A 96 -8.82 7.25 -5.95
CA GLY A 96 -7.54 7.95 -6.09
C GLY A 96 -7.64 9.44 -6.40
N ASP A 97 -8.82 9.98 -6.62
CA ASP A 97 -8.98 11.42 -6.92
C ASP A 97 -8.41 12.32 -5.82
N LYS A 98 -8.49 11.90 -4.57
CA LYS A 98 -7.88 12.58 -3.42
C LYS A 98 -6.35 12.66 -3.49
N ASP A 99 -5.71 11.76 -4.24
CA ASP A 99 -4.25 11.60 -4.31
C ASP A 99 -3.63 12.23 -5.55
N MET A 100 -4.42 12.87 -6.41
CA MET A 100 -3.96 13.36 -7.72
C MET A 100 -2.82 14.36 -7.62
N HIS A 101 -2.85 15.28 -6.65
CA HIS A 101 -1.76 16.24 -6.46
C HIS A 101 -0.47 15.54 -6.04
N THR A 102 -0.54 14.61 -5.11
CA THR A 102 0.62 13.83 -4.65
C THR A 102 1.23 13.02 -5.80
N VAL A 103 0.39 12.32 -6.58
CA VAL A 103 0.85 11.53 -7.71
C VAL A 103 1.46 12.41 -8.80
N ALA A 104 0.82 13.53 -9.11
CA ALA A 104 1.34 14.48 -10.11
C ALA A 104 2.72 15.02 -9.71
N GLU A 105 2.88 15.42 -8.45
CA GLU A 105 4.15 15.91 -7.92
C GLU A 105 5.28 14.87 -8.08
N HIS A 106 5.02 13.63 -7.68
CA HIS A 106 5.99 12.55 -7.78
C HIS A 106 6.24 12.08 -9.21
N SER A 107 5.33 12.34 -10.12
CA SER A 107 5.44 11.96 -11.54
C SER A 107 5.93 13.11 -12.43
N GLY A 108 6.21 14.29 -11.87
CA GLY A 108 6.65 15.46 -12.61
C GLY A 108 5.57 16.08 -13.50
N ILE A 109 4.30 15.82 -13.19
CA ILE A 109 3.16 16.36 -13.93
C ILE A 109 2.69 17.64 -13.23
N ARG A 110 2.41 18.68 -14.03
CA ARG A 110 1.82 19.93 -13.54
C ARG A 110 0.38 20.04 -14.01
N PHE A 111 -0.48 20.47 -13.13
CA PHE A 111 -1.84 20.84 -13.48
C PHE A 111 -1.92 22.27 -13.98
#